data_05a33ff75f6bb5cdfd213dfd8c4e5f48
#
_entry.id   05a33ff75f6bb5cdfd213dfd8c4e5f48
#
_cell.length_a   1.000
_cell.length_b   1.000
_cell.length_c   1.000
_cell.angle_alpha   90.00
_cell.angle_beta   90.00
_cell.angle_gamma   90.00
#
_symmetry.space_group_name_H-M   'P 1'
#
loop_
_entity.id
_entity.type
_entity.pdbx_description
1 polymer ?
#
loop_
_entity_poly.entity_id
_entity_poly.type
_entity_poly.pdbx_seq_one_letter_code
_entity_poly.pdbx_strand_id
1 'polypeptide(L)'
;MASLSLKNVCKVYPNGFEAVKDFNLEVEDKEFIIFVGPSGCGKSTTLRMIAGLEEISSGELIIDGKVMNDVEPKDRDIAMVFQNYALYPHMTVFDNMAFGLKLRKVPKDEIKAKVEEAARILDLEKLLDRKPKALSGGQRQRVAMGRAIVRNPKVFLMDEPLSNLDAKLRVQMRSEISSLHNRLGATIIYVTHDQTEAMTLGTRIVVLKDGVIMQVDSPQKLYNQPNNLFVAGFIGSPQMNFIDAQCVVEGAKAFLKFDKYQVELPEAKAKKLIDGGYAGKNVVFGIRPEDIYDSAEHLNKFATCKIDSDVTGYELLGAEVLLYFTVAGANMSARVDSDTPARYGDHIELAFDPHKIHVFDKETELTITN
;
A
#
# COMPACT_ATOMS: atom_id res chain seq x y z
N MET A 1 18.40 -14.07 -9.36
CA MET A 1 18.10 -13.19 -8.22
C MET A 1 17.57 -14.04 -7.10
N ALA A 2 16.97 -13.55 -6.04
CA ALA A 2 16.77 -14.38 -4.87
C ALA A 2 15.33 -14.36 -4.37
N SER A 3 14.84 -15.50 -3.91
CA SER A 3 13.66 -15.59 -3.05
C SER A 3 14.01 -15.14 -1.63
N LEU A 4 13.00 -14.69 -0.88
CA LEU A 4 13.16 -14.31 0.52
C LEU A 4 12.00 -14.88 1.33
N SER A 5 12.30 -15.44 2.50
CA SER A 5 11.31 -16.00 3.42
C SER A 5 11.53 -15.47 4.82
N LEU A 6 10.46 -14.99 5.44
CA LEU A 6 10.42 -14.66 6.87
C LEU A 6 9.48 -15.67 7.53
N LYS A 7 9.97 -16.40 8.55
CA LYS A 7 9.23 -17.44 9.27
C LYS A 7 9.15 -17.09 10.74
N ASN A 8 7.94 -16.80 11.20
CA ASN A 8 7.63 -16.44 12.60
C ASN A 8 8.55 -15.35 13.17
N VAL A 9 8.92 -14.37 12.30
CA VAL A 9 9.88 -13.33 12.68
C VAL A 9 9.22 -12.36 13.64
N CYS A 10 9.88 -12.16 14.81
CA CYS A 10 9.47 -11.22 15.83
C CYS A 10 10.58 -10.23 16.15
N LYS A 11 10.18 -9.01 16.55
CA LYS A 11 11.08 -8.01 17.12
C LYS A 11 10.52 -7.49 18.43
N VAL A 12 11.26 -7.73 19.50
CA VAL A 12 11.00 -7.19 20.83
C VAL A 12 12.18 -6.31 21.24
N TYR A 13 11.90 -5.07 21.56
CA TYR A 13 12.92 -4.12 22.06
C TYR A 13 13.20 -4.32 23.56
N PRO A 14 14.34 -3.84 24.10
CA PRO A 14 14.70 -4.03 25.50
C PRO A 14 13.69 -3.49 26.51
N ASN A 15 12.84 -2.53 26.10
CA ASN A 15 11.75 -1.98 26.91
C ASN A 15 10.48 -2.82 26.91
N GLY A 16 10.50 -4.01 26.27
CA GLY A 16 9.35 -4.91 26.16
C GLY A 16 8.39 -4.58 25.00
N PHE A 17 8.66 -3.54 24.22
CA PHE A 17 7.82 -3.19 23.08
C PHE A 17 7.98 -4.19 21.91
N GLU A 18 6.90 -4.85 21.54
CA GLU A 18 6.83 -5.77 20.42
C GLU A 18 6.50 -5.01 19.13
N ALA A 19 7.53 -4.69 18.35
CA ALA A 19 7.40 -3.93 17.11
C ALA A 19 6.99 -4.77 15.89
N VAL A 20 7.30 -6.08 15.91
CA VAL A 20 6.93 -7.04 14.86
C VAL A 20 6.57 -8.36 15.55
N LYS A 21 5.45 -8.95 15.16
CA LYS A 21 4.83 -10.10 15.80
C LYS A 21 4.51 -11.16 14.76
N ASP A 22 5.09 -12.35 14.93
CA ASP A 22 4.80 -13.53 14.10
C ASP A 22 4.72 -13.22 12.59
N PHE A 23 5.73 -12.51 12.08
CA PHE A 23 5.74 -12.05 10.70
C PHE A 23 6.11 -13.22 9.78
N ASN A 24 5.14 -13.65 8.96
CA ASN A 24 5.29 -14.75 8.02
C ASN A 24 5.07 -14.22 6.60
N LEU A 25 6.10 -14.34 5.74
CA LEU A 25 6.03 -13.87 4.36
C LEU A 25 6.98 -14.67 3.47
N GLU A 26 6.46 -15.23 2.40
CA GLU A 26 7.23 -15.79 1.30
C GLU A 26 7.26 -14.80 0.13
N VAL A 27 8.45 -14.46 -0.35
CA VAL A 27 8.70 -13.58 -1.49
C VAL A 27 9.39 -14.37 -2.58
N GLU A 28 8.77 -14.41 -3.74
CA GLU A 28 9.32 -15.10 -4.90
C GLU A 28 10.42 -14.26 -5.59
N ASP A 29 11.23 -14.93 -6.40
CA ASP A 29 12.23 -14.23 -7.21
C ASP A 29 11.53 -13.21 -8.15
N LYS A 30 12.10 -12.01 -8.23
CA LYS A 30 11.60 -10.88 -9.06
C LYS A 30 10.28 -10.28 -8.61
N GLU A 31 9.76 -10.59 -7.43
CA GLU A 31 8.61 -9.90 -6.89
C GLU A 31 8.94 -8.48 -6.45
N PHE A 32 7.94 -7.59 -6.58
CA PHE A 32 7.95 -6.25 -6.02
C PHE A 32 6.96 -6.19 -4.84
N ILE A 33 7.46 -6.43 -3.65
CA ILE A 33 6.67 -6.43 -2.41
C ILE A 33 6.66 -5.04 -1.80
N ILE A 34 5.48 -4.57 -1.41
CA ILE A 34 5.32 -3.30 -0.71
C ILE A 34 4.79 -3.52 0.70
N PHE A 35 5.47 -2.96 1.69
CA PHE A 35 4.98 -2.86 3.07
C PHE A 35 4.26 -1.52 3.26
N VAL A 36 2.99 -1.57 3.63
CA VAL A 36 2.15 -0.39 3.87
C VAL A 36 1.40 -0.53 5.19
N GLY A 37 1.09 0.59 5.82
CA GLY A 37 0.38 0.64 7.11
C GLY A 37 0.61 1.96 7.85
N PRO A 38 -0.07 2.19 8.97
CA PRO A 38 0.09 3.38 9.80
C PRO A 38 1.52 3.58 10.29
N SER A 39 1.83 4.79 10.77
CA SER A 39 3.12 5.07 11.41
C SER A 39 3.30 4.17 12.64
N GLY A 40 4.51 3.61 12.81
CA GLY A 40 4.84 2.73 13.94
C GLY A 40 4.36 1.27 13.83
N CYS A 41 3.72 0.84 12.73
CA CYS A 41 3.24 -0.54 12.57
C CYS A 41 4.33 -1.59 12.23
N GLY A 42 5.63 -1.24 12.29
CA GLY A 42 6.72 -2.22 12.12
C GLY A 42 7.36 -2.28 10.72
N LYS A 43 6.91 -1.53 9.71
CA LYS A 43 7.43 -1.57 8.32
C LYS A 43 8.95 -1.40 8.23
N SER A 44 9.46 -0.24 8.67
CA SER A 44 10.90 0.05 8.60
C SER A 44 11.71 -0.84 9.54
N THR A 45 11.14 -1.28 10.66
CA THR A 45 11.77 -2.26 11.56
C THR A 45 11.97 -3.59 10.82
N THR A 46 10.94 -4.12 10.14
CA THR A 46 11.03 -5.34 9.35
C THR A 46 12.04 -5.18 8.20
N LEU A 47 12.00 -4.05 7.48
CA LEU A 47 12.96 -3.77 6.43
C LEU A 47 14.41 -3.77 6.95
N ARG A 48 14.64 -3.15 8.13
CA ARG A 48 15.96 -3.10 8.77
C ARG A 48 16.41 -4.47 9.28
N MET A 49 15.51 -5.33 9.75
CA MET A 49 15.83 -6.71 10.10
C MET A 49 16.28 -7.51 8.86
N ILE A 50 15.61 -7.33 7.71
CA ILE A 50 16.03 -7.93 6.44
C ILE A 50 17.42 -7.41 6.05
N ALA A 51 17.67 -6.11 6.24
CA ALA A 51 18.98 -5.50 5.98
C ALA A 51 20.09 -5.93 6.94
N GLY A 52 19.76 -6.53 8.08
CA GLY A 52 20.71 -6.82 9.16
C GLY A 52 21.15 -5.60 9.96
N LEU A 53 20.40 -4.50 9.82
CA LEU A 53 20.60 -3.26 10.59
C LEU A 53 19.82 -3.26 11.91
N GLU A 54 18.98 -4.26 12.10
CA GLU A 54 18.22 -4.51 13.32
C GLU A 54 18.24 -6.03 13.57
N GLU A 55 18.43 -6.44 14.82
CA GLU A 55 18.45 -7.85 15.20
C GLU A 55 17.05 -8.45 15.23
N ILE A 56 16.90 -9.68 14.76
CA ILE A 56 15.69 -10.49 14.88
C ILE A 56 15.65 -11.08 16.28
N SER A 57 14.56 -10.90 17.03
CA SER A 57 14.43 -11.45 18.38
C SER A 57 14.10 -12.94 18.39
N SER A 58 13.27 -13.39 17.43
CA SER A 58 12.96 -14.81 17.20
C SER A 58 12.47 -15.02 15.77
N GLY A 59 12.42 -16.27 15.32
CA GLY A 59 12.07 -16.62 13.94
C GLY A 59 13.29 -16.63 13.02
N GLU A 60 13.07 -16.85 11.74
CA GLU A 60 14.14 -17.01 10.75
C GLU A 60 13.92 -16.10 9.53
N LEU A 61 14.98 -15.45 9.10
CA LEU A 61 15.09 -14.79 7.79
C LEU A 61 15.95 -15.66 6.87
N ILE A 62 15.40 -16.02 5.73
CA ILE A 62 16.07 -16.84 4.72
C ILE A 62 16.13 -16.03 3.42
N ILE A 63 17.31 -15.94 2.81
CA ILE A 63 17.51 -15.33 1.47
C ILE A 63 18.22 -16.38 0.61
N ASP A 64 17.61 -16.74 -0.52
CA ASP A 64 18.15 -17.71 -1.46
C ASP A 64 18.50 -19.05 -0.78
N GLY A 65 17.60 -19.53 0.09
CA GLY A 65 17.74 -20.78 0.83
C GLY A 65 18.73 -20.75 2.00
N LYS A 66 19.36 -19.60 2.31
CA LYS A 66 20.34 -19.45 3.38
C LYS A 66 19.78 -18.61 4.52
N VAL A 67 19.87 -19.11 5.76
CA VAL A 67 19.52 -18.35 6.98
C VAL A 67 20.46 -17.16 7.14
N MET A 68 19.87 -15.96 7.37
CA MET A 68 20.59 -14.69 7.41
C MET A 68 20.64 -14.04 8.79
N ASN A 69 20.02 -14.62 9.82
CA ASN A 69 19.89 -13.98 11.13
C ASN A 69 21.23 -13.42 11.65
N ASP A 70 22.28 -14.25 11.64
CA ASP A 70 23.62 -13.90 12.17
C ASP A 70 24.58 -13.39 11.08
N VAL A 71 24.11 -13.21 9.84
CA VAL A 71 24.94 -12.72 8.74
C VAL A 71 25.00 -11.20 8.80
N GLU A 72 26.23 -10.64 8.80
CA GLU A 72 26.39 -9.18 8.81
C GLU A 72 25.82 -8.49 7.55
N PRO A 73 25.34 -7.25 7.64
CA PRO A 73 24.71 -6.52 6.51
C PRO A 73 25.54 -6.50 5.23
N LYS A 74 26.87 -6.39 5.35
CA LYS A 74 27.80 -6.35 4.20
C LYS A 74 27.85 -7.64 3.38
N ASP A 75 27.51 -8.78 4.03
CA ASP A 75 27.61 -10.14 3.48
C ASP A 75 26.26 -10.73 3.06
N ARG A 76 25.14 -10.00 3.25
CA ARG A 76 23.79 -10.43 2.86
C ARG A 76 23.48 -10.30 1.36
N ASP A 77 24.36 -9.69 0.59
CA ASP A 77 24.19 -9.41 -0.85
C ASP A 77 22.91 -8.62 -1.18
N ILE A 78 22.59 -7.65 -0.35
CA ILE A 78 21.47 -6.74 -0.48
C ILE A 78 21.95 -5.30 -0.69
N ALA A 79 21.08 -4.43 -1.22
CA ALA A 79 21.29 -3.00 -1.27
C ALA A 79 20.10 -2.25 -0.70
N MET A 80 20.35 -1.21 0.07
CA MET A 80 19.32 -0.40 0.69
C MET A 80 19.37 1.05 0.22
N VAL A 81 18.20 1.59 -0.15
CA VAL A 81 17.96 3.01 -0.42
C VAL A 81 17.21 3.57 0.77
N PHE A 82 17.81 4.59 1.43
CA PHE A 82 17.24 5.21 2.61
C PHE A 82 16.36 6.42 2.24
N GLN A 83 15.43 6.76 3.09
CA GLN A 83 14.53 7.91 2.97
C GLN A 83 15.25 9.25 2.70
N ASN A 84 16.40 9.47 3.34
CA ASN A 84 17.23 10.67 3.18
C ASN A 84 18.32 10.52 2.10
N TYR A 85 18.23 9.46 1.25
CA TYR A 85 19.19 9.09 0.21
C TYR A 85 20.58 8.71 0.73
N ALA A 86 21.01 9.20 1.88
CA ALA A 86 22.31 8.98 2.54
C ALA A 86 23.52 9.13 1.58
N LEU A 87 23.50 10.16 0.72
CA LEU A 87 24.60 10.45 -0.19
C LEU A 87 25.75 11.11 0.56
N TYR A 88 26.98 10.77 0.18
CA TYR A 88 28.19 11.41 0.69
C TYR A 88 28.35 12.81 0.06
N PRO A 89 28.20 13.91 0.82
CA PRO A 89 28.06 15.25 0.25
C PRO A 89 29.36 15.79 -0.37
N HIS A 90 30.49 15.26 0.03
CA HIS A 90 31.83 15.66 -0.45
C HIS A 90 32.26 14.92 -1.72
N MET A 91 31.61 13.79 -2.03
CA MET A 91 31.86 12.95 -3.21
C MET A 91 31.05 13.41 -4.42
N THR A 92 31.58 13.14 -5.61
CA THR A 92 30.84 13.30 -6.88
C THR A 92 29.73 12.25 -7.00
N VAL A 93 28.87 12.39 -8.00
CA VAL A 93 27.87 11.34 -8.36
C VAL A 93 28.61 10.04 -8.68
N PHE A 94 29.63 10.09 -9.53
CA PHE A 94 30.47 8.93 -9.84
C PHE A 94 31.03 8.27 -8.58
N ASP A 95 31.62 9.04 -7.68
CA ASP A 95 32.24 8.51 -6.46
C ASP A 95 31.21 7.93 -5.49
N ASN A 96 30.01 8.56 -5.38
CA ASN A 96 28.91 8.01 -4.59
C ASN A 96 28.48 6.63 -5.10
N MET A 97 28.32 6.48 -6.42
CA MET A 97 27.94 5.20 -7.03
C MET A 97 29.07 4.17 -6.91
N ALA A 98 30.32 4.57 -7.14
CA ALA A 98 31.49 3.72 -7.11
C ALA A 98 31.90 3.25 -5.70
N PHE A 99 31.44 3.93 -4.64
CA PHE A 99 31.96 3.77 -3.28
C PHE A 99 31.96 2.31 -2.79
N GLY A 100 30.82 1.61 -2.92
CA GLY A 100 30.70 0.21 -2.49
C GLY A 100 31.63 -0.74 -3.26
N LEU A 101 31.86 -0.49 -4.55
CA LEU A 101 32.77 -1.27 -5.38
C LEU A 101 34.24 -1.02 -5.01
N LYS A 102 34.59 0.24 -4.70
CA LYS A 102 35.93 0.60 -4.22
C LYS A 102 36.28 -0.09 -2.91
N LEU A 103 35.33 -0.18 -1.96
CA LEU A 103 35.52 -0.91 -0.70
C LEU A 103 35.73 -2.41 -0.91
N ARG A 104 35.07 -2.99 -1.91
CA ARG A 104 35.28 -4.40 -2.32
C ARG A 104 36.53 -4.62 -3.17
N LYS A 105 37.35 -3.59 -3.38
CA LYS A 105 38.60 -3.62 -4.17
C LYS A 105 38.39 -4.10 -5.62
N VAL A 106 37.22 -3.80 -6.22
CA VAL A 106 36.95 -4.07 -7.63
C VAL A 106 37.90 -3.27 -8.52
N PRO A 107 38.39 -3.81 -9.65
CA PRO A 107 39.28 -3.11 -10.59
C PRO A 107 38.67 -1.81 -11.11
N LYS A 108 39.50 -0.77 -11.30
CA LYS A 108 39.04 0.57 -11.69
C LYS A 108 38.23 0.59 -12.99
N ASP A 109 38.65 -0.19 -13.99
CA ASP A 109 38.00 -0.25 -15.29
C ASP A 109 36.60 -0.90 -15.19
N GLU A 110 36.47 -1.93 -14.33
CA GLU A 110 35.17 -2.56 -14.06
C GLU A 110 34.25 -1.60 -13.28
N ILE A 111 34.78 -0.86 -12.29
CA ILE A 111 34.01 0.19 -11.58
C ILE A 111 33.48 1.20 -12.57
N LYS A 112 34.32 1.70 -13.47
CA LYS A 112 33.95 2.69 -14.47
C LYS A 112 32.82 2.15 -15.37
N ALA A 113 32.96 0.95 -15.90
CA ALA A 113 31.95 0.32 -16.75
C ALA A 113 30.60 0.17 -16.04
N LYS A 114 30.60 -0.35 -14.80
CA LYS A 114 29.36 -0.52 -14.00
C LYS A 114 28.68 0.80 -13.64
N VAL A 115 29.47 1.83 -13.31
CA VAL A 115 28.93 3.16 -12.99
C VAL A 115 28.35 3.83 -14.23
N GLU A 116 29.03 3.75 -15.39
CA GLU A 116 28.54 4.30 -16.67
C GLU A 116 27.26 3.58 -17.13
N GLU A 117 27.18 2.26 -16.98
CA GLU A 117 25.99 1.48 -17.27
C GLU A 117 24.80 1.91 -16.38
N ALA A 118 24.99 1.98 -15.06
CA ALA A 118 23.96 2.41 -14.14
C ALA A 118 23.56 3.89 -14.35
N ALA A 119 24.53 4.75 -14.71
CA ALA A 119 24.25 6.14 -15.04
C ALA A 119 23.39 6.28 -16.30
N ARG A 120 23.62 5.44 -17.31
CA ARG A 120 22.79 5.39 -18.54
C ARG A 120 21.38 4.93 -18.24
N ILE A 121 21.24 3.91 -17.37
CA ILE A 121 19.92 3.40 -16.92
C ILE A 121 19.09 4.50 -16.24
N LEU A 122 19.76 5.41 -15.51
CA LEU A 122 19.15 6.41 -14.63
C LEU A 122 19.21 7.84 -15.17
N ASP A 123 19.65 8.05 -16.44
CA ASP A 123 19.84 9.38 -17.04
C ASP A 123 20.75 10.31 -16.20
N LEU A 124 21.85 9.76 -15.68
CA LEU A 124 22.82 10.49 -14.85
C LEU A 124 24.16 10.78 -15.54
N GLU A 125 24.36 10.36 -16.80
CA GLU A 125 25.63 10.43 -17.52
C GLU A 125 26.25 11.82 -17.49
N LYS A 126 25.44 12.87 -17.72
CA LYS A 126 25.88 14.28 -17.72
C LYS A 126 26.09 14.87 -16.32
N LEU A 127 25.83 14.09 -15.28
CA LEU A 127 25.86 14.55 -13.90
C LEU A 127 26.97 13.89 -13.07
N LEU A 128 27.74 12.94 -13.64
CA LEU A 128 28.72 12.11 -12.94
C LEU A 128 29.76 12.92 -12.16
N ASP A 129 30.16 14.06 -12.66
CA ASP A 129 31.17 14.94 -12.01
C ASP A 129 30.57 15.92 -11.01
N ARG A 130 29.23 15.99 -10.90
CA ARG A 130 28.58 16.90 -9.96
C ARG A 130 28.56 16.33 -8.54
N LYS A 131 28.44 17.24 -7.57
CA LYS A 131 28.24 16.87 -6.15
C LYS A 131 26.76 16.95 -5.77
N PRO A 132 26.29 16.22 -4.73
CA PRO A 132 24.89 16.18 -4.32
C PRO A 132 24.21 17.53 -4.12
N LYS A 133 24.95 18.55 -3.66
CA LYS A 133 24.41 19.92 -3.48
C LYS A 133 23.97 20.60 -4.79
N ALA A 134 24.49 20.16 -5.93
CA ALA A 134 24.16 20.68 -7.25
C ALA A 134 23.08 19.87 -7.98
N LEU A 135 22.36 19.00 -7.26
CA LEU A 135 21.34 18.10 -7.80
C LEU A 135 19.95 18.43 -7.27
N SER A 136 18.92 18.21 -8.11
CA SER A 136 17.53 18.22 -7.67
C SER A 136 17.21 17.02 -6.74
N GLY A 137 16.04 17.03 -6.08
CA GLY A 137 15.58 15.91 -5.23
C GLY A 137 15.59 14.58 -5.99
N GLY A 138 14.94 14.53 -7.17
CA GLY A 138 14.89 13.33 -7.99
C GLY A 138 16.25 12.89 -8.52
N GLN A 139 17.14 13.83 -8.85
CA GLN A 139 18.52 13.48 -9.24
C GLN A 139 19.29 12.84 -8.08
N ARG A 140 19.15 13.37 -6.85
CA ARG A 140 19.75 12.74 -5.67
C ARG A 140 19.22 11.33 -5.42
N GLN A 141 17.92 11.13 -5.59
CA GLN A 141 17.32 9.82 -5.48
C GLN A 141 17.86 8.84 -6.53
N ARG A 142 17.92 9.25 -7.81
CA ARG A 142 18.52 8.41 -8.86
C ARG A 142 19.97 8.04 -8.54
N VAL A 143 20.75 8.95 -7.96
CA VAL A 143 22.14 8.64 -7.51
C VAL A 143 22.13 7.59 -6.40
N ALA A 144 21.20 7.67 -5.44
CA ALA A 144 21.06 6.65 -4.39
C ALA A 144 20.67 5.28 -4.95
N MET A 145 19.76 5.26 -5.94
CA MET A 145 19.42 4.04 -6.68
C MET A 145 20.62 3.51 -7.48
N GLY A 146 21.36 4.38 -8.17
CA GLY A 146 22.59 4.01 -8.89
C GLY A 146 23.63 3.36 -7.99
N ARG A 147 23.82 3.90 -6.79
CA ARG A 147 24.70 3.31 -5.76
C ARG A 147 24.27 1.89 -5.37
N ALA A 148 22.98 1.61 -5.39
CA ALA A 148 22.44 0.28 -5.13
C ALA A 148 22.63 -0.66 -6.35
N ILE A 149 22.30 -0.18 -7.56
CA ILE A 149 22.32 -0.96 -8.81
C ILE A 149 23.72 -1.45 -9.17
N VAL A 150 24.75 -0.60 -9.06
CA VAL A 150 26.13 -0.95 -9.44
C VAL A 150 26.67 -2.20 -8.69
N ARG A 151 26.08 -2.52 -7.54
CA ARG A 151 26.43 -3.71 -6.74
C ARG A 151 25.81 -5.00 -7.27
N ASN A 152 24.81 -4.87 -8.15
CA ASN A 152 24.00 -5.99 -8.65
C ASN A 152 23.50 -6.92 -7.51
N PRO A 153 22.78 -6.36 -6.50
CA PRO A 153 22.40 -7.12 -5.32
C PRO A 153 21.29 -8.12 -5.65
N LYS A 154 21.17 -9.16 -4.81
CA LYS A 154 20.09 -10.14 -4.92
C LYS A 154 18.71 -9.53 -4.58
N VAL A 155 18.66 -8.66 -3.57
CA VAL A 155 17.43 -8.00 -3.11
C VAL A 155 17.68 -6.51 -2.93
N PHE A 156 16.75 -5.68 -3.44
CA PHE A 156 16.71 -4.25 -3.18
C PHE A 156 15.74 -3.94 -2.05
N LEU A 157 16.19 -3.15 -1.09
CA LEU A 157 15.40 -2.64 0.02
C LEU A 157 15.24 -1.13 -0.12
N MET A 158 14.01 -0.62 -0.05
CA MET A 158 13.72 0.81 -0.21
C MET A 158 12.86 1.30 0.95
N ASP A 159 13.41 2.18 1.80
CA ASP A 159 12.75 2.76 2.96
C ASP A 159 12.22 4.16 2.60
N GLU A 160 10.94 4.26 2.28
CA GLU A 160 10.23 5.51 1.90
C GLU A 160 10.98 6.40 0.89
N PRO A 161 11.48 5.88 -0.24
CA PRO A 161 12.41 6.61 -1.09
C PRO A 161 11.80 7.84 -1.78
N LEU A 162 10.46 7.95 -1.88
CA LEU A 162 9.77 9.06 -2.55
C LEU A 162 9.19 10.12 -1.59
N SER A 163 9.25 9.90 -0.27
CA SER A 163 8.61 10.75 0.73
C SER A 163 9.06 12.22 0.71
N ASN A 164 10.31 12.48 0.34
CA ASN A 164 10.91 13.82 0.31
C ASN A 164 10.79 14.54 -1.04
N LEU A 165 9.95 14.04 -1.95
CA LEU A 165 9.73 14.62 -3.28
C LEU A 165 8.40 15.35 -3.37
N ASP A 166 8.33 16.39 -4.21
CA ASP A 166 7.08 17.04 -4.57
C ASP A 166 6.16 16.10 -5.39
N ALA A 167 4.88 16.41 -5.47
CA ALA A 167 3.87 15.55 -6.10
C ALA A 167 4.17 15.22 -7.56
N LYS A 168 4.61 16.22 -8.36
CA LYS A 168 4.92 16.01 -9.78
C LYS A 168 6.10 15.07 -9.96
N LEU A 169 7.17 15.29 -9.19
CA LEU A 169 8.37 14.48 -9.25
C LEU A 169 8.11 13.06 -8.73
N ARG A 170 7.24 12.91 -7.72
CA ARG A 170 6.83 11.59 -7.19
C ARG A 170 6.13 10.75 -8.26
N VAL A 171 5.23 11.34 -9.07
CA VAL A 171 4.59 10.64 -10.20
C VAL A 171 5.61 10.13 -11.20
N GLN A 172 6.56 11.01 -11.60
CA GLN A 172 7.62 10.64 -12.53
C GLN A 172 8.48 9.51 -11.97
N MET A 173 8.91 9.62 -10.73
CA MET A 173 9.79 8.64 -10.09
C MET A 173 9.13 7.27 -9.89
N ARG A 174 7.81 7.22 -9.63
CA ARG A 174 7.08 5.92 -9.62
C ARG A 174 7.20 5.21 -10.96
N SER A 175 6.96 5.91 -12.07
CA SER A 175 7.11 5.33 -13.42
C SER A 175 8.53 4.84 -13.67
N GLU A 176 9.54 5.57 -13.22
CA GLU A 176 10.94 5.20 -13.36
C GLU A 176 11.30 3.95 -12.53
N ILE A 177 10.82 3.86 -11.28
CA ILE A 177 11.03 2.69 -10.42
C ILE A 177 10.36 1.44 -11.02
N SER A 178 9.13 1.56 -11.52
CA SER A 178 8.43 0.47 -12.20
C SER A 178 9.19 0.00 -13.43
N SER A 179 9.64 0.94 -14.28
CA SER A 179 10.46 0.63 -15.46
C SER A 179 11.79 -0.03 -15.08
N LEU A 180 12.42 0.44 -14.00
CA LEU A 180 13.66 -0.12 -13.48
C LEU A 180 13.48 -1.56 -12.99
N HIS A 181 12.42 -1.83 -12.23
CA HIS A 181 12.07 -3.18 -11.78
C HIS A 181 11.93 -4.14 -12.97
N ASN A 182 11.15 -3.76 -13.97
CA ASN A 182 10.95 -4.56 -15.18
C ASN A 182 12.26 -4.84 -15.95
N ARG A 183 13.17 -3.87 -15.98
CA ARG A 183 14.46 -3.98 -16.68
C ARG A 183 15.47 -4.84 -15.93
N LEU A 184 15.54 -4.68 -14.61
CA LEU A 184 16.49 -5.41 -13.78
C LEU A 184 15.99 -6.82 -13.45
N GLY A 185 14.68 -7.04 -13.42
CA GLY A 185 14.05 -8.26 -12.93
C GLY A 185 14.52 -8.59 -11.50
N ALA A 186 14.61 -7.59 -10.64
CA ALA A 186 15.15 -7.73 -9.28
C ALA A 186 14.04 -7.93 -8.26
N THR A 187 14.31 -8.67 -7.20
CA THR A 187 13.42 -8.74 -6.03
C THR A 187 13.52 -7.44 -5.25
N ILE A 188 12.39 -6.77 -5.03
CA ILE A 188 12.32 -5.48 -4.34
C ILE A 188 11.40 -5.58 -3.13
N ILE A 189 11.86 -5.06 -1.98
CA ILE A 189 11.01 -4.79 -0.82
C ILE A 189 11.01 -3.28 -0.58
N TYR A 190 9.84 -2.70 -0.63
CA TYR A 190 9.60 -1.27 -0.62
C TYR A 190 8.68 -0.89 0.54
N VAL A 191 9.08 0.07 1.35
CA VAL A 191 8.27 0.62 2.43
C VAL A 191 7.70 1.97 2.00
N THR A 192 6.41 2.17 2.20
CA THR A 192 5.75 3.46 2.00
C THR A 192 4.58 3.63 2.96
N HIS A 193 4.17 4.88 3.17
CA HIS A 193 2.89 5.25 3.76
C HIS A 193 1.90 5.78 2.71
N ASP A 194 2.33 5.93 1.45
CA ASP A 194 1.50 6.40 0.33
C ASP A 194 0.81 5.20 -0.35
N GLN A 195 -0.52 5.18 -0.27
CA GLN A 195 -1.33 4.11 -0.87
C GLN A 195 -1.25 4.10 -2.39
N THR A 196 -1.09 5.27 -3.03
CA THR A 196 -0.96 5.37 -4.49
C THR A 196 0.34 4.71 -4.95
N GLU A 197 1.43 4.88 -4.20
CA GLU A 197 2.68 4.16 -4.47
C GLU A 197 2.47 2.66 -4.35
N ALA A 198 1.82 2.22 -3.26
CA ALA A 198 1.57 0.80 -3.01
C ALA A 198 0.74 0.17 -4.13
N MET A 199 -0.36 0.81 -4.53
CA MET A 199 -1.28 0.32 -5.55
C MET A 199 -0.69 0.31 -6.97
N THR A 200 0.31 1.19 -7.24
CA THR A 200 0.86 1.35 -8.61
C THR A 200 2.16 0.60 -8.84
N LEU A 201 2.96 0.34 -7.81
CA LEU A 201 4.29 -0.26 -7.94
C LEU A 201 4.32 -1.75 -7.59
N GLY A 202 3.56 -2.16 -6.58
CA GLY A 202 3.65 -3.50 -6.02
C GLY A 202 3.03 -4.59 -6.90
N THR A 203 3.70 -5.70 -7.02
CA THR A 203 3.08 -6.96 -7.47
C THR A 203 2.20 -7.55 -6.37
N ARG A 204 2.66 -7.44 -5.12
CA ARG A 204 1.91 -7.74 -3.91
C ARG A 204 2.15 -6.66 -2.85
N ILE A 205 1.15 -6.44 -2.02
CA ILE A 205 1.19 -5.50 -0.90
C ILE A 205 0.96 -6.27 0.40
N VAL A 206 1.77 -5.97 1.40
CA VAL A 206 1.64 -6.43 2.78
C VAL A 206 1.07 -5.28 3.60
N VAL A 207 -0.16 -5.41 4.03
CA VAL A 207 -0.83 -4.42 4.90
C VAL A 207 -0.53 -4.76 6.35
N LEU A 208 0.07 -3.82 7.07
CA LEU A 208 0.54 -3.99 8.45
C LEU A 208 -0.24 -3.11 9.42
N LYS A 209 -0.57 -3.66 10.59
CA LYS A 209 -1.13 -2.93 11.74
C LYS A 209 -0.53 -3.48 13.02
N ASP A 210 -0.01 -2.62 13.89
CA ASP A 210 0.49 -2.95 15.24
C ASP A 210 1.46 -4.15 15.30
N GLY A 211 2.35 -4.24 14.31
CA GLY A 211 3.35 -5.30 14.18
C GLY A 211 2.86 -6.59 13.53
N VAL A 212 1.59 -6.65 13.09
CA VAL A 212 0.96 -7.85 12.53
C VAL A 212 0.61 -7.64 11.06
N ILE A 213 0.72 -8.69 10.26
CA ILE A 213 0.22 -8.72 8.88
C ILE A 213 -1.31 -8.86 8.90
N MET A 214 -2.01 -7.87 8.37
CA MET A 214 -3.48 -7.89 8.25
C MET A 214 -3.96 -8.59 6.97
N GLN A 215 -3.23 -8.40 5.87
CA GLN A 215 -3.48 -9.10 4.59
C GLN A 215 -2.27 -8.96 3.68
N VAL A 216 -2.01 -9.98 2.86
CA VAL A 216 -1.01 -9.96 1.78
C VAL A 216 -1.70 -10.38 0.50
N ASP A 217 -1.76 -9.50 -0.49
CA ASP A 217 -2.39 -9.80 -1.77
C ASP A 217 -1.94 -8.83 -2.88
N SER A 218 -2.42 -9.08 -4.12
CA SER A 218 -2.29 -8.12 -5.21
C SER A 218 -3.06 -6.82 -4.88
N PRO A 219 -2.64 -5.67 -5.43
CA PRO A 219 -3.33 -4.40 -5.21
C PRO A 219 -4.84 -4.47 -5.46
N GLN A 220 -5.24 -5.05 -6.60
CA GLN A 220 -6.65 -5.17 -6.98
C GLN A 220 -7.46 -6.04 -6.00
N LYS A 221 -6.86 -7.11 -5.47
CA LYS A 221 -7.55 -8.00 -4.54
C LYS A 221 -7.70 -7.37 -3.16
N LEU A 222 -6.69 -6.65 -2.67
CA LEU A 222 -6.79 -5.86 -1.43
C LEU A 222 -7.91 -4.81 -1.51
N TYR A 223 -8.06 -4.18 -2.67
CA TYR A 223 -9.10 -3.17 -2.89
C TYR A 223 -10.49 -3.79 -2.97
N ASN A 224 -10.67 -4.86 -3.76
CA ASN A 224 -11.96 -5.45 -4.06
C ASN A 224 -12.41 -6.51 -3.03
N GLN A 225 -11.45 -7.13 -2.32
CA GLN A 225 -11.71 -8.26 -1.41
C GLN A 225 -10.88 -8.10 -0.13
N PRO A 226 -11.08 -7.01 0.65
CA PRO A 226 -10.42 -6.86 1.93
C PRO A 226 -10.86 -7.98 2.89
N ASN A 227 -9.90 -8.54 3.66
CA ASN A 227 -10.16 -9.64 4.60
C ASN A 227 -10.78 -9.17 5.92
N ASN A 228 -10.69 -7.87 6.22
CA ASN A 228 -11.18 -7.31 7.46
C ASN A 228 -11.48 -5.81 7.32
N LEU A 229 -12.14 -5.27 8.33
CA LEU A 229 -12.57 -3.87 8.41
C LEU A 229 -11.39 -2.89 8.32
N PHE A 230 -10.26 -3.24 8.95
CA PHE A 230 -9.06 -2.39 8.91
C PHE A 230 -8.52 -2.24 7.48
N VAL A 231 -8.34 -3.36 6.75
CA VAL A 231 -7.84 -3.31 5.36
C VAL A 231 -8.80 -2.56 4.46
N ALA A 232 -10.11 -2.79 4.63
CA ALA A 232 -11.15 -2.10 3.86
C ALA A 232 -11.12 -0.57 4.03
N GLY A 233 -10.96 -0.11 5.27
CA GLY A 233 -10.87 1.32 5.60
C GLY A 233 -9.49 1.92 5.30
N PHE A 234 -8.43 1.11 5.37
CA PHE A 234 -7.07 1.61 5.11
C PHE A 234 -6.77 1.71 3.61
N ILE A 235 -7.26 0.81 2.77
CA ILE A 235 -6.99 0.78 1.32
C ILE A 235 -8.09 1.54 0.57
N GLY A 236 -7.72 2.65 -0.04
CA GLY A 236 -8.60 3.53 -0.84
C GLY A 236 -8.49 4.99 -0.41
N SER A 237 -8.68 5.91 -1.37
CA SER A 237 -8.70 7.36 -1.14
C SER A 237 -9.78 7.99 -2.02
N PRO A 238 -10.90 8.46 -1.43
CA PRO A 238 -11.25 8.39 0.00
C PRO A 238 -11.40 6.96 0.53
N GLN A 239 -11.46 6.83 1.86
CA GLN A 239 -11.65 5.55 2.53
C GLN A 239 -13.05 4.98 2.27
N MET A 240 -13.21 3.66 2.45
CA MET A 240 -14.52 3.01 2.43
C MET A 240 -15.43 3.62 3.52
N ASN A 241 -16.68 3.85 3.17
CA ASN A 241 -17.71 4.25 4.14
C ASN A 241 -18.19 3.04 4.94
N PHE A 242 -18.44 3.24 6.23
CA PHE A 242 -18.95 2.20 7.11
C PHE A 242 -20.20 2.65 7.83
N ILE A 243 -21.21 1.77 7.90
CA ILE A 243 -22.46 1.97 8.63
C ILE A 243 -22.75 0.73 9.48
N ASP A 244 -23.12 0.92 10.73
CA ASP A 244 -23.68 -0.15 11.56
C ASP A 244 -25.07 -0.53 11.02
N ALA A 245 -25.28 -1.80 10.74
CA ALA A 245 -26.53 -2.33 10.20
C ALA A 245 -26.95 -3.62 10.88
N GLN A 246 -28.25 -3.90 10.89
CA GLN A 246 -28.79 -5.19 11.31
C GLN A 246 -29.03 -6.05 10.07
N CYS A 247 -28.56 -7.28 10.08
CA CYS A 247 -28.87 -8.27 9.04
C CYS A 247 -30.27 -8.84 9.27
N VAL A 248 -31.20 -8.56 8.37
CA VAL A 248 -32.57 -9.09 8.38
C VAL A 248 -32.71 -10.13 7.29
N VAL A 249 -33.21 -11.31 7.62
CA VAL A 249 -33.39 -12.44 6.68
C VAL A 249 -34.88 -12.72 6.49
N GLU A 250 -35.33 -12.71 5.24
CA GLU A 250 -36.69 -13.01 4.84
C GLU A 250 -36.69 -14.13 3.76
N GLY A 251 -36.90 -15.37 4.16
CA GLY A 251 -36.78 -16.52 3.26
C GLY A 251 -35.35 -16.70 2.73
N ALA A 252 -35.14 -16.58 1.44
CA ALA A 252 -33.84 -16.68 0.77
C ALA A 252 -33.14 -15.32 0.59
N LYS A 253 -33.76 -14.20 1.01
CA LYS A 253 -33.26 -12.87 0.87
C LYS A 253 -32.64 -12.40 2.17
N ALA A 254 -31.58 -11.57 2.06
CA ALA A 254 -30.99 -10.88 3.19
C ALA A 254 -30.96 -9.38 2.91
N PHE A 255 -31.24 -8.60 3.93
CA PHE A 255 -31.28 -7.15 3.91
C PHE A 255 -30.36 -6.58 4.99
N LEU A 256 -29.76 -5.44 4.70
CA LEU A 256 -29.06 -4.61 5.69
C LEU A 256 -30.00 -3.47 6.08
N LYS A 257 -30.42 -3.45 7.35
CA LYS A 257 -31.32 -2.41 7.89
C LYS A 257 -30.52 -1.48 8.79
N PHE A 258 -30.60 -0.18 8.50
CA PHE A 258 -29.97 0.90 9.27
C PHE A 258 -30.88 2.14 9.24
N ASP A 259 -31.14 2.73 10.40
CA ASP A 259 -32.10 3.80 10.59
C ASP A 259 -33.46 3.48 9.90
N LYS A 260 -33.95 4.34 9.03
CA LYS A 260 -35.18 4.18 8.22
C LYS A 260 -34.96 3.38 6.92
N TYR A 261 -33.70 3.05 6.58
CA TYR A 261 -33.34 2.43 5.31
C TYR A 261 -33.15 0.92 5.41
N GLN A 262 -33.39 0.27 4.27
CA GLN A 262 -33.18 -1.17 4.10
C GLN A 262 -32.63 -1.42 2.69
N VAL A 263 -31.51 -2.13 2.61
CA VAL A 263 -30.84 -2.46 1.34
C VAL A 263 -30.88 -3.97 1.13
N GLU A 264 -31.46 -4.41 0.01
CA GLU A 264 -31.46 -5.82 -0.38
C GLU A 264 -30.10 -6.21 -0.94
N LEU A 265 -29.54 -7.31 -0.43
CA LEU A 265 -28.28 -7.86 -0.92
C LEU A 265 -28.50 -8.83 -2.09
N PRO A 266 -27.57 -8.88 -3.07
CA PRO A 266 -27.58 -9.91 -4.10
C PRO A 266 -27.57 -11.33 -3.52
N GLU A 267 -28.18 -12.28 -4.21
CA GLU A 267 -28.37 -13.67 -3.75
C GLU A 267 -27.07 -14.32 -3.22
N ALA A 268 -25.95 -14.14 -3.94
CA ALA A 268 -24.67 -14.72 -3.53
C ALA A 268 -24.17 -14.18 -2.19
N LYS A 269 -24.40 -12.88 -1.90
CA LYS A 269 -24.05 -12.25 -0.62
C LYS A 269 -25.05 -12.63 0.46
N ALA A 270 -26.36 -12.62 0.15
CA ALA A 270 -27.42 -13.05 1.05
C ALA A 270 -27.17 -14.47 1.56
N LYS A 271 -26.83 -15.40 0.66
CA LYS A 271 -26.51 -16.78 1.01
C LYS A 271 -25.39 -16.89 2.06
N LYS A 272 -24.29 -16.13 1.90
CA LYS A 272 -23.18 -16.14 2.87
C LYS A 272 -23.61 -15.69 4.27
N LEU A 273 -24.48 -14.68 4.35
CA LEU A 273 -25.01 -14.19 5.63
C LEU A 273 -25.98 -15.21 6.27
N ILE A 274 -26.83 -15.85 5.47
CA ILE A 274 -27.77 -16.86 5.94
C ILE A 274 -27.02 -18.10 6.43
N ASP A 275 -26.11 -18.65 5.61
CA ASP A 275 -25.32 -19.83 5.94
C ASP A 275 -24.39 -19.58 7.15
N GLY A 276 -23.90 -18.35 7.30
CA GLY A 276 -23.08 -17.91 8.44
C GLY A 276 -23.88 -17.63 9.73
N GLY A 277 -25.23 -17.73 9.70
CA GLY A 277 -26.07 -17.50 10.88
C GLY A 277 -26.09 -16.05 11.36
N TYR A 278 -26.08 -15.08 10.43
CA TYR A 278 -26.10 -13.64 10.74
C TYR A 278 -27.51 -13.05 10.85
N ALA A 279 -28.58 -13.86 10.66
CA ALA A 279 -29.95 -13.40 10.81
C ALA A 279 -30.19 -12.74 12.18
N GLY A 280 -30.65 -11.49 12.18
CA GLY A 280 -30.90 -10.68 13.37
C GLY A 280 -29.64 -10.07 14.04
N LYS A 281 -28.44 -10.41 13.59
CA LYS A 281 -27.18 -9.88 14.16
C LYS A 281 -26.85 -8.50 13.61
N ASN A 282 -26.10 -7.74 14.41
CA ASN A 282 -25.49 -6.50 13.98
C ASN A 282 -24.22 -6.81 13.18
N VAL A 283 -24.04 -6.14 12.05
CA VAL A 283 -22.92 -6.24 11.13
C VAL A 283 -22.45 -4.84 10.76
N VAL A 284 -21.26 -4.71 10.18
CA VAL A 284 -20.80 -3.45 9.60
C VAL A 284 -20.97 -3.55 8.08
N PHE A 285 -21.74 -2.61 7.54
CA PHE A 285 -21.94 -2.39 6.10
C PHE A 285 -20.84 -1.49 5.58
N GLY A 286 -20.11 -1.90 4.55
CA GLY A 286 -19.06 -1.13 3.89
C GLY A 286 -19.38 -0.85 2.43
N ILE A 287 -19.17 0.39 1.98
CA ILE A 287 -19.31 0.76 0.56
C ILE A 287 -18.28 1.84 0.19
N ARG A 288 -17.69 1.71 -0.98
CA ARG A 288 -16.71 2.70 -1.44
C ARG A 288 -17.39 3.95 -1.97
N PRO A 289 -16.74 5.13 -1.87
CA PRO A 289 -17.29 6.40 -2.34
C PRO A 289 -17.69 6.40 -3.82
N GLU A 290 -16.96 5.70 -4.67
CA GLU A 290 -17.22 5.57 -6.11
C GLU A 290 -18.38 4.61 -6.47
N ASP A 291 -18.87 3.84 -5.51
CA ASP A 291 -20.00 2.92 -5.66
C ASP A 291 -21.31 3.51 -5.10
N ILE A 292 -21.31 4.84 -4.85
CA ILE A 292 -22.45 5.65 -4.42
C ILE A 292 -22.74 6.67 -5.51
N TYR A 293 -23.97 6.68 -6.00
CA TYR A 293 -24.37 7.44 -7.18
C TYR A 293 -25.51 8.42 -6.91
N ASP A 294 -25.46 9.60 -7.54
CA ASP A 294 -26.50 10.64 -7.53
C ASP A 294 -27.22 10.79 -8.87
N SER A 295 -26.72 10.14 -9.93
CA SER A 295 -27.29 10.26 -11.27
C SER A 295 -28.64 9.57 -11.40
N ALA A 296 -29.58 10.16 -12.17
CA ALA A 296 -30.91 9.61 -12.40
C ALA A 296 -30.92 8.18 -12.96
N GLU A 297 -29.92 7.83 -13.78
CA GLU A 297 -29.76 6.49 -14.31
C GLU A 297 -29.53 5.46 -13.19
N HIS A 298 -28.57 5.73 -12.29
CA HIS A 298 -28.25 4.83 -11.18
C HIS A 298 -29.31 4.83 -10.09
N LEU A 299 -29.95 5.97 -9.83
CA LEU A 299 -31.10 6.06 -8.93
C LEU A 299 -32.26 5.16 -9.40
N ASN A 300 -32.51 5.07 -10.71
CA ASN A 300 -33.51 4.18 -11.25
C ASN A 300 -33.05 2.70 -11.23
N LYS A 301 -31.80 2.45 -11.56
CA LYS A 301 -31.21 1.11 -11.58
C LYS A 301 -31.19 0.45 -10.19
N PHE A 302 -30.86 1.23 -9.16
CA PHE A 302 -30.74 0.76 -7.77
C PHE A 302 -31.87 1.28 -6.88
N ALA A 303 -33.08 1.29 -7.39
CA ALA A 303 -34.27 1.88 -6.74
C ALA A 303 -34.56 1.34 -5.32
N THR A 304 -34.14 0.10 -5.02
CA THR A 304 -34.31 -0.54 -3.69
C THR A 304 -33.14 -0.25 -2.73
N CYS A 305 -32.14 0.48 -3.17
CA CYS A 305 -30.91 0.78 -2.41
C CYS A 305 -30.67 2.28 -2.29
N LYS A 306 -31.76 3.07 -2.24
CA LYS A 306 -31.71 4.53 -2.14
C LYS A 306 -31.68 5.01 -0.71
N ILE A 307 -31.02 6.12 -0.53
CA ILE A 307 -31.02 6.95 0.69
C ILE A 307 -31.27 8.40 0.31
N ASP A 308 -31.72 9.19 1.24
CA ASP A 308 -31.76 10.65 1.15
C ASP A 308 -30.92 11.29 2.26
N SER A 309 -30.20 12.35 1.96
CA SER A 309 -29.38 13.07 2.94
C SER A 309 -29.08 14.49 2.49
N ASP A 310 -28.72 15.33 3.47
CA ASP A 310 -28.25 16.69 3.22
C ASP A 310 -26.73 16.68 2.95
N VAL A 311 -26.31 17.43 1.94
CA VAL A 311 -24.88 17.59 1.60
C VAL A 311 -24.22 18.49 2.63
N THR A 312 -23.34 17.92 3.44
CA THR A 312 -22.59 18.63 4.49
C THR A 312 -21.20 19.12 4.03
N GLY A 313 -20.75 18.71 2.85
CA GLY A 313 -19.49 19.14 2.25
C GLY A 313 -19.46 18.87 0.75
N TYR A 314 -18.73 19.71 0.00
CA TYR A 314 -18.57 19.63 -1.44
C TYR A 314 -17.15 20.00 -1.83
N GLU A 315 -16.44 19.10 -2.51
CA GLU A 315 -15.07 19.32 -3.02
C GLU A 315 -14.99 19.00 -4.51
N LEU A 316 -14.75 20.02 -5.34
CA LEU A 316 -14.51 19.85 -6.77
C LEU A 316 -13.03 19.52 -7.02
N LEU A 317 -12.75 18.29 -7.49
CA LEU A 317 -11.41 17.80 -7.80
C LEU A 317 -11.05 17.85 -9.30
N GLY A 318 -11.81 18.66 -10.08
CA GLY A 318 -11.65 18.81 -11.52
C GLY A 318 -12.57 17.87 -12.31
N ALA A 319 -12.19 16.62 -12.50
CA ALA A 319 -12.98 15.64 -13.24
C ALA A 319 -14.09 14.97 -12.41
N GLU A 320 -14.03 15.10 -11.09
CA GLU A 320 -14.93 14.46 -10.13
C GLU A 320 -15.23 15.38 -8.96
N VAL A 321 -16.29 15.08 -8.23
CA VAL A 321 -16.72 15.78 -7.02
C VAL A 321 -16.78 14.78 -5.86
N LEU A 322 -16.28 15.18 -4.69
CA LEU A 322 -16.56 14.49 -3.44
C LEU A 322 -17.70 15.20 -2.72
N LEU A 323 -18.78 14.47 -2.49
CA LEU A 323 -19.89 14.89 -1.66
C LEU A 323 -19.74 14.25 -0.28
N TYR A 324 -19.92 15.05 0.77
CA TYR A 324 -19.95 14.58 2.15
C TYR A 324 -21.37 14.70 2.69
N PHE A 325 -21.82 13.70 3.43
CA PHE A 325 -23.16 13.63 3.99
C PHE A 325 -23.19 12.69 5.20
N THR A 326 -24.31 12.62 5.93
CA THR A 326 -24.44 11.78 7.11
C THR A 326 -25.64 10.85 6.99
N VAL A 327 -25.43 9.55 7.22
CA VAL A 327 -26.47 8.52 7.20
C VAL A 327 -26.37 7.68 8.46
N ALA A 328 -27.47 7.46 9.16
CA ALA A 328 -27.53 6.68 10.39
C ALA A 328 -26.46 7.09 11.43
N GLY A 329 -26.09 8.37 11.49
CA GLY A 329 -25.04 8.90 12.36
C GLY A 329 -23.60 8.67 11.85
N ALA A 330 -23.40 8.00 10.73
CA ALA A 330 -22.09 7.81 10.11
C ALA A 330 -21.80 8.92 9.09
N ASN A 331 -20.60 9.50 9.17
CA ASN A 331 -20.12 10.42 8.13
C ASN A 331 -19.70 9.63 6.91
N MET A 332 -20.24 9.96 5.76
CA MET A 332 -20.00 9.29 4.49
C MET A 332 -19.51 10.25 3.42
N SER A 333 -18.89 9.70 2.40
CA SER A 333 -18.54 10.43 1.18
C SER A 333 -18.96 9.65 -0.06
N ALA A 334 -19.38 10.38 -1.11
CA ALA A 334 -19.60 9.83 -2.45
C ALA A 334 -18.66 10.52 -3.43
N ARG A 335 -18.17 9.75 -4.40
CA ARG A 335 -17.40 10.25 -5.52
C ARG A 335 -18.30 10.24 -6.76
N VAL A 336 -18.71 11.40 -7.19
CA VAL A 336 -19.67 11.58 -8.28
C VAL A 336 -19.06 12.37 -9.44
N ASP A 337 -19.73 12.38 -10.58
CA ASP A 337 -19.28 13.13 -11.76
C ASP A 337 -19.25 14.64 -11.51
N SER A 338 -18.36 15.35 -12.20
CA SER A 338 -18.16 16.79 -12.02
C SER A 338 -19.37 17.66 -12.44
N ASP A 339 -20.30 17.10 -13.21
CA ASP A 339 -21.55 17.74 -13.65
C ASP A 339 -22.71 17.54 -12.67
N THR A 340 -22.48 16.92 -11.52
CA THR A 340 -23.50 16.81 -10.45
C THR A 340 -24.15 18.16 -10.15
N PRO A 341 -25.48 18.23 -10.05
CA PRO A 341 -26.19 19.45 -9.63
C PRO A 341 -26.05 19.72 -8.12
N ALA A 342 -25.66 18.71 -7.34
CA ALA A 342 -25.57 18.80 -5.88
C ALA A 342 -24.60 19.87 -5.41
N ARG A 343 -25.01 20.64 -4.38
CA ARG A 343 -24.19 21.66 -3.71
C ARG A 343 -24.32 21.54 -2.20
N TYR A 344 -23.41 22.20 -1.49
CA TYR A 344 -23.48 22.29 -0.02
C TYR A 344 -24.86 22.78 0.44
N GLY A 345 -25.47 22.02 1.34
CA GLY A 345 -26.81 22.32 1.91
C GLY A 345 -27.99 21.76 1.11
N ASP A 346 -27.76 21.20 -0.07
CA ASP A 346 -28.84 20.56 -0.84
C ASP A 346 -29.27 19.26 -0.19
N HIS A 347 -30.56 18.93 -0.27
CA HIS A 347 -31.11 17.63 0.05
C HIS A 347 -31.14 16.78 -1.21
N ILE A 348 -30.45 15.65 -1.21
CA ILE A 348 -30.25 14.81 -2.40
C ILE A 348 -30.63 13.35 -2.14
N GLU A 349 -31.05 12.65 -3.21
CA GLU A 349 -31.13 11.18 -3.23
C GLU A 349 -29.80 10.60 -3.71
N LEU A 350 -29.37 9.52 -3.09
CA LEU A 350 -28.21 8.73 -3.45
C LEU A 350 -28.58 7.26 -3.54
N ALA A 351 -27.90 6.49 -4.40
CA ALA A 351 -28.11 5.06 -4.53
C ALA A 351 -26.81 4.30 -4.32
N PHE A 352 -26.86 3.20 -3.59
CA PHE A 352 -25.75 2.26 -3.41
C PHE A 352 -25.80 1.15 -4.47
N ASP A 353 -24.65 0.77 -5.04
CA ASP A 353 -24.55 -0.46 -5.83
C ASP A 353 -24.53 -1.68 -4.89
N PRO A 354 -25.59 -2.49 -4.83
CA PRO A 354 -25.66 -3.64 -3.92
C PRO A 354 -24.62 -4.73 -4.22
N HIS A 355 -24.11 -4.79 -5.47
CA HIS A 355 -23.05 -5.72 -5.84
C HIS A 355 -21.67 -5.34 -5.28
N LYS A 356 -21.50 -4.06 -4.90
CA LYS A 356 -20.26 -3.47 -4.37
C LYS A 356 -20.24 -3.35 -2.84
N ILE A 357 -21.33 -3.73 -2.19
CA ILE A 357 -21.43 -3.72 -0.73
C ILE A 357 -20.53 -4.79 -0.13
N HIS A 358 -19.76 -4.41 0.88
CA HIS A 358 -19.00 -5.32 1.74
C HIS A 358 -19.72 -5.46 3.07
N VAL A 359 -19.66 -6.64 3.68
CA VAL A 359 -20.25 -6.87 5.01
C VAL A 359 -19.20 -7.51 5.91
N PHE A 360 -19.03 -6.92 7.08
CA PHE A 360 -18.06 -7.36 8.09
C PHE A 360 -18.80 -7.78 9.35
N ASP A 361 -18.26 -8.78 10.02
CA ASP A 361 -18.66 -9.16 11.37
C ASP A 361 -18.27 -8.07 12.35
N LYS A 362 -19.21 -7.61 13.19
CA LYS A 362 -19.00 -6.48 14.09
C LYS A 362 -18.06 -6.80 15.25
N GLU A 363 -17.96 -8.05 15.67
CA GLU A 363 -17.16 -8.46 16.83
C GLU A 363 -15.74 -8.84 16.41
N THR A 364 -15.59 -9.60 15.33
CA THR A 364 -14.30 -10.08 14.85
C THR A 364 -13.65 -9.15 13.83
N GLU A 365 -14.38 -8.17 13.31
CA GLU A 365 -13.99 -7.27 12.20
C GLU A 365 -13.67 -8.01 10.89
N LEU A 366 -13.86 -9.32 10.81
CA LEU A 366 -13.59 -10.11 9.62
C LEU A 366 -14.66 -9.93 8.55
N THR A 367 -14.26 -10.05 7.30
CA THR A 367 -15.18 -9.97 6.16
C THR A 367 -16.08 -11.21 6.09
N ILE A 368 -17.39 -10.98 6.05
CA ILE A 368 -18.40 -12.02 5.80
C ILE A 368 -18.57 -12.18 4.28
N THR A 369 -18.68 -11.06 3.58
CA THR A 369 -18.81 -11.04 2.11
C THR A 369 -18.27 -9.73 1.52
N ASN A 370 -17.61 -9.86 0.38
CA ASN A 370 -17.16 -8.78 -0.46
C ASN A 370 -18.03 -8.64 -1.70
#